data_7c4965592072b45296055901884e93c2
#
_entry.id   7c4965592072b45296055901884e93c2
#
_cell.length_a   1.000
_cell.length_b   1.000
_cell.length_c   1.000
_cell.angle_alpha   90.00
_cell.angle_beta   90.00
_cell.angle_gamma   90.00
#
_symmetry.space_group_name_H-M   'P 1'
#
loop_
_entity.id
_entity.type
_entity.pdbx_description
1 polymer ?
#
loop_
_entity_poly.entity_id
_entity_poly.type
_entity_poly.pdbx_seq_one_letter_code
_entity_poly.pdbx_strand_id
1 'polypeptide(L)'
;ISSAASDVYKRQDNTSTWIFNILSFIVPLILLWVLLAFVSKKMGGSMGMGVGKSTAKVYVEKSTGVNFKDVAGQDEAKESLQEVVDFLHNPKRYTDIGAKLPKGALLVGPPGTGKTLLAKAVAGEAGVPFFSLAGSDFVEMFVGVGASRVRDLFKEAQKMAPCIISVSYTHLRAHETCAD
;
A
#
# COMPACT_ATOMS: atom_id res chain seq x y z
N ILE A 1 80.29 -27.04 23.17
CA ILE A 1 78.93 -27.68 23.29
C ILE A 1 77.90 -26.74 23.84
N SER A 2 78.28 -25.47 24.16
CA SER A 2 77.33 -24.51 24.77
C SER A 2 76.56 -23.65 23.77
N SER A 3 76.90 -23.66 22.48
CA SER A 3 76.27 -22.75 21.49
C SER A 3 75.03 -23.34 20.78
N ALA A 4 74.93 -24.67 20.68
CA ALA A 4 73.84 -25.38 20.02
C ALA A 4 72.55 -25.50 20.87
N ALA A 5 72.68 -25.43 22.22
CA ALA A 5 71.53 -25.50 23.10
C ALA A 5 70.70 -24.22 23.22
N SER A 6 71.34 -23.02 22.91
CA SER A 6 70.64 -21.77 22.97
C SER A 6 69.78 -21.48 21.70
N ASP A 7 70.17 -22.07 20.58
CA ASP A 7 69.40 -21.88 19.32
C ASP A 7 68.13 -22.73 19.22
N VAL A 8 68.09 -23.86 19.95
CA VAL A 8 66.87 -24.71 20.00
C VAL A 8 65.78 -24.07 20.87
N TYR A 9 66.17 -23.32 21.91
CA TYR A 9 65.20 -22.69 22.81
C TYR A 9 64.56 -21.42 22.19
N LYS A 10 65.28 -20.76 21.25
CA LYS A 10 64.77 -19.53 20.60
C LYS A 10 63.74 -19.77 19.48
N ARG A 11 63.59 -21.01 19.03
CA ARG A 11 62.69 -21.36 17.93
C ARG A 11 61.27 -21.71 18.38
N GLN A 12 61.00 -21.87 19.65
CA GLN A 12 59.72 -22.34 20.17
C GLN A 12 58.78 -21.21 20.59
N ASP A 13 59.26 -19.98 20.76
CA ASP A 13 58.44 -18.87 21.28
C ASP A 13 57.76 -18.03 20.21
N ASN A 14 58.22 -18.08 18.96
CA ASN A 14 57.69 -17.23 17.91
C ASN A 14 56.35 -17.71 17.33
N THR A 15 56.06 -19.00 17.39
CA THR A 15 54.83 -19.56 16.79
C THR A 15 53.61 -19.31 17.67
N SER A 16 53.76 -19.37 18.98
CA SER A 16 52.68 -19.11 19.92
C SER A 16 52.36 -17.60 19.99
N THR A 17 53.39 -16.74 19.96
CA THR A 17 53.19 -15.28 20.03
C THR A 17 52.50 -14.74 18.76
N TRP A 18 52.82 -15.29 17.59
CA TRP A 18 52.16 -14.91 16.32
C TRP A 18 50.68 -15.35 16.30
N ILE A 19 50.38 -16.56 16.77
CA ILE A 19 49.03 -17.07 16.88
C ILE A 19 48.22 -16.26 17.89
N PHE A 20 48.78 -15.89 19.04
CA PHE A 20 48.11 -15.02 20.01
C PHE A 20 47.83 -13.63 19.45
N ASN A 21 48.75 -13.04 18.68
CA ASN A 21 48.51 -11.76 18.05
C ASN A 21 47.38 -11.79 16.99
N ILE A 22 47.36 -12.81 16.13
CA ILE A 22 46.29 -12.98 15.15
C ILE A 22 44.96 -13.24 15.86
N LEU A 23 44.93 -14.09 16.88
CA LEU A 23 43.73 -14.40 17.65
C LEU A 23 43.18 -13.15 18.36
N SER A 24 44.10 -12.27 18.87
CA SER A 24 43.73 -11.00 19.52
C SER A 24 43.07 -10.00 18.56
N PHE A 25 43.37 -10.04 17.26
CA PHE A 25 42.71 -9.23 16.27
C PHE A 25 41.42 -9.85 15.70
N ILE A 26 41.42 -11.19 15.52
CA ILE A 26 40.29 -11.89 14.92
C ILE A 26 39.09 -12.00 15.88
N VAL A 27 39.36 -12.27 17.17
CA VAL A 27 38.32 -12.44 18.18
C VAL A 27 37.44 -11.23 18.34
N PRO A 28 37.94 -9.98 18.50
CA PRO A 28 37.07 -8.78 18.57
C PRO A 28 36.35 -8.50 17.26
N LEU A 29 36.93 -8.84 16.11
CA LEU A 29 36.30 -8.66 14.80
C LEU A 29 35.09 -9.61 14.62
N ILE A 30 35.23 -10.87 15.02
CA ILE A 30 34.14 -11.85 15.02
C ILE A 30 33.06 -11.43 16.02
N LEU A 31 33.44 -10.96 17.19
CA LEU A 31 32.51 -10.52 18.24
C LEU A 31 31.73 -9.30 17.78
N LEU A 32 32.39 -8.36 17.11
CA LEU A 32 31.75 -7.22 16.48
C LEU A 32 30.77 -7.65 15.38
N TRP A 33 31.16 -8.62 14.53
CA TRP A 33 30.31 -9.14 13.46
C TRP A 33 29.08 -9.85 13.99
N VAL A 34 29.25 -10.68 15.04
CA VAL A 34 28.15 -11.35 15.75
C VAL A 34 27.22 -10.35 16.42
N LEU A 35 27.79 -9.30 17.05
CA LEU A 35 27.01 -8.22 17.65
C LEU A 35 26.20 -7.47 16.58
N LEU A 36 26.82 -7.11 15.46
CA LEU A 36 26.13 -6.49 14.33
C LEU A 36 25.03 -7.39 13.76
N ALA A 37 25.30 -8.68 13.61
CA ALA A 37 24.31 -9.66 13.16
C ALA A 37 23.16 -9.82 14.16
N PHE A 38 23.45 -9.78 15.45
CA PHE A 38 22.43 -9.84 16.50
C PHE A 38 21.57 -8.57 16.55
N VAL A 39 22.21 -7.40 16.44
CA VAL A 39 21.52 -6.11 16.38
C VAL A 39 20.70 -6.03 15.10
N SER A 40 21.23 -6.44 13.94
CA SER A 40 20.48 -6.47 12.68
C SER A 40 19.31 -7.44 12.74
N LYS A 41 19.43 -8.57 13.44
CA LYS A 41 18.34 -9.52 13.63
C LYS A 41 17.25 -9.01 14.60
N LYS A 42 17.66 -8.24 15.61
CA LYS A 42 16.73 -7.64 16.59
C LYS A 42 16.15 -6.31 16.10
N MET A 43 16.88 -5.54 15.30
CA MET A 43 16.42 -4.34 14.59
C MET A 43 16.00 -4.63 13.14
N GLY A 44 16.21 -5.84 12.65
CA GLY A 44 16.01 -6.29 11.27
C GLY A 44 14.57 -6.40 10.79
N GLY A 45 13.65 -5.74 11.46
CA GLY A 45 12.32 -5.49 10.92
C GLY A 45 12.18 -4.16 10.17
N SER A 46 13.15 -3.24 10.22
CA SER A 46 12.88 -1.87 9.78
C SER A 46 13.99 -1.13 9.01
N MET A 47 15.13 -1.74 8.69
CA MET A 47 16.19 -1.01 7.98
C MET A 47 16.48 -1.52 6.56
N GLY A 48 15.51 -2.20 5.94
CA GLY A 48 15.46 -2.37 4.49
C GLY A 48 14.63 -1.24 3.92
N MET A 49 15.28 -0.30 3.22
CA MET A 49 14.72 0.79 2.43
C MET A 49 13.24 0.63 2.09
N GLY A 50 12.37 0.88 3.07
CA GLY A 50 10.93 1.01 2.89
C GLY A 50 10.53 2.43 2.47
N VAL A 51 11.36 3.07 1.65
CA VAL A 51 10.98 4.29 0.97
C VAL A 51 9.99 3.89 -0.11
N GLY A 52 8.71 3.82 0.25
CA GLY A 52 7.67 3.54 -0.74
C GLY A 52 6.48 2.70 -0.28
N LYS A 53 6.49 2.11 0.91
CA LYS A 53 5.23 1.63 1.49
C LYS A 53 4.53 2.81 2.17
N SER A 54 3.96 3.67 1.34
CA SER A 54 2.95 4.60 1.79
C SER A 54 1.84 3.76 2.44
N THR A 55 1.75 3.83 3.77
CA THR A 55 0.61 3.34 4.53
C THR A 55 -0.54 4.33 4.30
N ALA A 56 -0.88 4.58 3.04
CA ALA A 56 -2.14 5.19 2.70
C ALA A 56 -3.19 4.24 3.26
N LYS A 57 -3.93 4.70 4.23
CA LYS A 57 -5.14 4.01 4.67
C LYS A 57 -6.09 4.01 3.48
N VAL A 58 -5.99 2.96 2.66
CA VAL A 58 -7.01 2.68 1.67
C VAL A 58 -8.27 2.43 2.48
N TYR A 59 -9.21 3.36 2.44
CA TYR A 59 -10.49 3.19 3.10
C TYR A 59 -11.28 2.14 2.32
N VAL A 60 -11.14 0.89 2.74
CA VAL A 60 -11.90 -0.25 2.22
C VAL A 60 -13.07 -0.48 3.16
N GLU A 61 -14.26 -0.16 2.70
CA GLU A 61 -15.49 -0.56 3.37
C GLU A 61 -15.96 -1.87 2.73
N LYS A 62 -15.77 -2.99 3.42
CA LYS A 62 -16.23 -4.31 2.94
C LYS A 62 -17.75 -4.40 2.79
N SER A 63 -18.48 -3.61 3.55
CA SER A 63 -19.91 -3.40 3.45
C SER A 63 -20.19 -1.96 3.86
N THR A 64 -20.87 -1.22 3.00
CA THR A 64 -21.16 0.19 3.24
C THR A 64 -22.33 0.40 4.21
N GLY A 65 -23.18 -0.62 4.39
CA GLY A 65 -24.40 -0.52 5.20
C GLY A 65 -25.41 0.52 4.70
N VAL A 66 -25.16 1.14 3.54
CA VAL A 66 -25.97 2.20 2.93
C VAL A 66 -26.64 1.63 1.68
N ASN A 67 -27.95 1.85 1.54
CA ASN A 67 -28.75 1.39 0.43
C ASN A 67 -29.42 2.57 -0.28
N PHE A 68 -30.07 2.34 -1.42
CA PHE A 68 -30.80 3.40 -2.16
C PHE A 68 -31.92 4.05 -1.33
N LYS A 69 -32.47 3.36 -0.33
CA LYS A 69 -33.46 3.91 0.59
C LYS A 69 -32.92 5.03 1.49
N ASP A 70 -31.61 5.01 1.74
CA ASP A 70 -30.93 6.01 2.57
C ASP A 70 -30.57 7.27 1.78
N VAL A 71 -30.73 7.24 0.46
CA VAL A 71 -30.49 8.37 -0.44
C VAL A 71 -31.83 9.04 -0.76
N ALA A 72 -32.02 10.26 -0.30
CA ALA A 72 -33.22 11.03 -0.59
C ALA A 72 -33.18 11.64 -2.00
N GLY A 73 -34.28 11.55 -2.75
CA GLY A 73 -34.39 12.07 -4.11
C GLY A 73 -33.50 11.33 -5.11
N GLN A 74 -33.16 12.00 -6.22
CA GLN A 74 -32.28 11.51 -7.30
C GLN A 74 -32.80 10.22 -7.97
N ASP A 75 -34.09 10.13 -8.18
CA ASP A 75 -34.73 8.89 -8.64
C ASP A 75 -34.24 8.48 -10.04
N GLU A 76 -34.06 9.43 -10.98
CA GLU A 76 -33.45 9.17 -12.30
C GLU A 76 -32.01 8.57 -12.18
N ALA A 77 -31.20 9.12 -11.27
CA ALA A 77 -29.84 8.63 -11.08
C ALA A 77 -29.85 7.22 -10.45
N LYS A 78 -30.75 6.96 -9.54
CA LYS A 78 -30.93 5.62 -8.94
C LYS A 78 -31.36 4.59 -9.97
N GLU A 79 -32.33 4.95 -10.83
CA GLU A 79 -32.81 4.08 -11.91
C GLU A 79 -31.69 3.74 -12.89
N SER A 80 -30.92 4.74 -13.33
CA SER A 80 -29.77 4.52 -14.21
C SER A 80 -28.68 3.66 -13.57
N LEU A 81 -28.48 3.77 -12.26
CA LEU A 81 -27.48 2.99 -11.54
C LEU A 81 -27.97 1.59 -11.15
N GLN A 82 -29.31 1.34 -11.20
CA GLN A 82 -29.87 0.02 -10.97
C GLN A 82 -29.35 -1.01 -11.98
N GLU A 83 -29.16 -0.62 -13.22
CA GLU A 83 -28.56 -1.50 -14.24
C GLU A 83 -27.13 -1.94 -13.86
N VAL A 84 -26.37 -1.02 -13.25
CA VAL A 84 -25.02 -1.35 -12.76
C VAL A 84 -25.08 -2.34 -11.59
N VAL A 85 -26.03 -2.17 -10.67
CA VAL A 85 -26.27 -3.09 -9.57
C VAL A 85 -26.63 -4.47 -10.07
N ASP A 86 -27.60 -4.55 -11.01
CA ASP A 86 -28.05 -5.80 -11.61
C ASP A 86 -26.91 -6.54 -12.33
N PHE A 87 -26.06 -5.81 -13.02
CA PHE A 87 -24.85 -6.41 -13.61
C PHE A 87 -23.88 -6.96 -12.57
N LEU A 88 -23.60 -6.22 -11.52
CA LEU A 88 -22.68 -6.67 -10.47
C LEU A 88 -23.20 -7.93 -9.78
N HIS A 89 -24.52 -8.08 -9.67
CA HIS A 89 -25.14 -9.30 -9.15
C HIS A 89 -25.06 -10.48 -10.12
N ASN A 90 -25.31 -10.25 -11.41
CA ASN A 90 -25.43 -11.29 -12.42
C ASN A 90 -24.61 -10.99 -13.69
N PRO A 91 -23.27 -10.91 -13.60
CA PRO A 91 -22.44 -10.51 -14.75
C PRO A 91 -22.57 -11.47 -15.95
N LYS A 92 -22.82 -12.77 -15.71
CA LYS A 92 -22.96 -13.75 -16.77
C LYS A 92 -24.13 -13.48 -17.70
N ARG A 93 -25.28 -13.06 -17.16
CA ARG A 93 -26.47 -12.75 -17.95
C ARG A 93 -26.19 -11.68 -19.03
N TYR A 94 -25.36 -10.71 -18.72
CA TYR A 94 -25.01 -9.62 -19.63
C TYR A 94 -23.91 -10.04 -20.62
N THR A 95 -22.94 -10.83 -20.17
CA THR A 95 -21.88 -11.31 -21.04
C THR A 95 -22.39 -12.32 -22.09
N ASP A 96 -23.34 -13.16 -21.74
CA ASP A 96 -23.94 -14.17 -22.62
C ASP A 96 -24.69 -13.54 -23.79
N ILE A 97 -25.28 -12.37 -23.60
CA ILE A 97 -25.96 -11.60 -24.67
C ILE A 97 -25.02 -10.61 -25.38
N GLY A 98 -23.72 -10.61 -25.05
CA GLY A 98 -22.73 -9.73 -25.68
C GLY A 98 -22.83 -8.28 -25.24
N ALA A 99 -23.53 -7.96 -24.15
CA ALA A 99 -23.63 -6.61 -23.61
C ALA A 99 -22.29 -6.14 -23.06
N LYS A 100 -21.86 -4.94 -23.47
CA LYS A 100 -20.66 -4.29 -22.95
C LYS A 100 -21.05 -3.32 -21.85
N LEU A 101 -20.72 -3.64 -20.61
CA LEU A 101 -20.96 -2.71 -19.52
C LEU A 101 -20.00 -1.53 -19.55
N PRO A 102 -20.51 -0.36 -19.15
CA PRO A 102 -19.64 0.79 -18.89
C PRO A 102 -18.68 0.47 -17.74
N LYS A 103 -17.39 0.72 -17.93
CA LYS A 103 -16.35 0.46 -16.92
C LYS A 103 -16.38 1.47 -15.77
N GLY A 104 -17.25 2.47 -15.84
CA GLY A 104 -17.41 3.50 -14.82
C GLY A 104 -18.57 4.44 -15.14
N ALA A 105 -19.01 5.16 -14.12
CA ALA A 105 -20.02 6.19 -14.19
C ALA A 105 -19.47 7.53 -13.67
N LEU A 106 -19.83 8.63 -14.30
CA LEU A 106 -19.49 9.97 -13.85
C LEU A 106 -20.69 10.60 -13.16
N LEU A 107 -20.56 10.86 -11.86
CA LEU A 107 -21.56 11.56 -11.06
C LEU A 107 -21.26 13.06 -11.06
N VAL A 108 -22.09 13.85 -11.75
CA VAL A 108 -21.94 15.30 -11.89
C VAL A 108 -23.01 16.02 -11.08
N GLY A 109 -22.63 17.08 -10.37
CA GLY A 109 -23.56 17.92 -9.61
C GLY A 109 -22.83 18.82 -8.62
N PRO A 110 -23.51 19.79 -8.02
CA PRO A 110 -22.94 20.71 -7.03
C PRO A 110 -22.35 19.97 -5.82
N PRO A 111 -21.41 20.57 -5.07
CA PRO A 111 -20.93 20.00 -3.82
C PRO A 111 -22.09 19.83 -2.82
N GLY A 112 -22.03 18.78 -2.00
CA GLY A 112 -23.08 18.50 -1.01
C GLY A 112 -24.32 17.76 -1.52
N THR A 113 -24.44 17.46 -2.81
CA THR A 113 -25.63 16.77 -3.38
C THR A 113 -25.67 15.26 -3.12
N GLY A 114 -24.73 14.70 -2.32
CA GLY A 114 -24.76 13.28 -1.97
C GLY A 114 -24.16 12.33 -3.01
N LYS A 115 -23.37 12.81 -3.98
CA LYS A 115 -22.74 11.95 -5.01
C LYS A 115 -21.97 10.76 -4.43
N THR A 116 -21.16 10.97 -3.42
CA THR A 116 -20.41 9.91 -2.74
C THR A 116 -21.34 8.97 -1.96
N LEU A 117 -22.41 9.49 -1.37
CA LEU A 117 -23.43 8.69 -0.69
C LEU A 117 -24.16 7.78 -1.69
N LEU A 118 -24.50 8.30 -2.85
CA LEU A 118 -25.12 7.53 -3.93
C LEU A 118 -24.18 6.42 -4.42
N ALA A 119 -22.89 6.69 -4.60
CA ALA A 119 -21.90 5.67 -4.96
C ALA A 119 -21.76 4.58 -3.89
N LYS A 120 -21.81 4.95 -2.60
CA LYS A 120 -21.86 3.99 -1.49
C LYS A 120 -23.12 3.15 -1.47
N ALA A 121 -24.26 3.76 -1.80
CA ALA A 121 -25.54 3.06 -1.88
C ALA A 121 -25.53 2.01 -3.00
N VAL A 122 -24.96 2.32 -4.16
CA VAL A 122 -24.77 1.35 -5.26
C VAL A 122 -23.96 0.15 -4.79
N ALA A 123 -22.86 0.38 -4.06
CA ALA A 123 -22.04 -0.71 -3.54
C ALA A 123 -22.78 -1.55 -2.48
N GLY A 124 -23.60 -0.90 -1.65
CA GLY A 124 -24.42 -1.58 -0.66
C GLY A 124 -25.52 -2.43 -1.28
N GLU A 125 -26.23 -1.91 -2.28
CA GLU A 125 -27.24 -2.66 -3.03
C GLU A 125 -26.61 -3.84 -3.79
N ALA A 126 -25.44 -3.62 -4.41
CA ALA A 126 -24.74 -4.67 -5.13
C ALA A 126 -24.01 -5.67 -4.18
N GLY A 127 -23.90 -5.38 -2.89
CA GLY A 127 -23.21 -6.23 -1.93
C GLY A 127 -21.71 -6.38 -2.20
N VAL A 128 -21.08 -5.38 -2.84
CA VAL A 128 -19.68 -5.41 -3.23
C VAL A 128 -18.84 -4.45 -2.37
N PRO A 129 -17.53 -4.71 -2.21
CA PRO A 129 -16.62 -3.81 -1.49
C PRO A 129 -16.55 -2.43 -2.14
N PHE A 130 -16.47 -1.39 -1.29
CA PHE A 130 -16.36 0.01 -1.70
C PHE A 130 -14.98 0.57 -1.33
N PHE A 131 -14.31 1.16 -2.30
CA PHE A 131 -13.05 1.86 -2.12
C PHE A 131 -13.27 3.35 -2.34
N SER A 132 -12.84 4.18 -1.39
CA SER A 132 -12.91 5.64 -1.51
C SER A 132 -11.51 6.23 -1.59
N LEU A 133 -11.34 7.13 -2.54
CA LEU A 133 -10.11 7.90 -2.74
C LEU A 133 -10.47 9.38 -2.91
N ALA A 134 -9.90 10.24 -2.06
CA ALA A 134 -10.08 11.67 -2.20
C ALA A 134 -9.11 12.25 -3.24
N GLY A 135 -9.55 13.26 -4.00
CA GLY A 135 -8.70 13.92 -4.99
C GLY A 135 -7.44 14.55 -4.38
N SER A 136 -7.51 14.99 -3.13
CA SER A 136 -6.36 15.47 -2.35
C SER A 136 -5.24 14.43 -2.21
N ASP A 137 -5.58 13.15 -2.19
CA ASP A 137 -4.61 12.07 -2.06
C ASP A 137 -3.71 11.93 -3.30
N PHE A 138 -4.10 12.55 -4.43
CA PHE A 138 -3.31 12.61 -5.66
C PHE A 138 -2.34 13.79 -5.70
N VAL A 139 -2.64 14.87 -4.93
CA VAL A 139 -1.90 16.16 -4.97
C VAL A 139 -0.80 16.21 -3.92
N GLU A 140 -0.34 15.10 -3.42
CA GLU A 140 0.80 15.13 -2.49
C GLU A 140 2.05 15.65 -3.18
N MET A 141 2.72 16.60 -2.50
CA MET A 141 3.85 17.42 -2.94
C MET A 141 5.09 16.64 -3.39
N PHE A 142 5.10 15.31 -3.29
CA PHE A 142 6.22 14.47 -3.70
C PHE A 142 5.91 13.77 -5.02
N VAL A 143 6.65 14.13 -6.06
CA VAL A 143 6.59 13.51 -7.38
C VAL A 143 6.72 11.99 -7.25
N GLY A 144 5.69 11.27 -7.67
CA GLY A 144 5.67 9.80 -7.69
C GLY A 144 4.90 9.10 -6.56
N VAL A 145 4.64 9.74 -5.42
CA VAL A 145 3.92 9.12 -4.30
C VAL A 145 2.44 8.94 -4.61
N GLY A 146 1.79 9.94 -5.22
CA GLY A 146 0.39 9.85 -5.64
C GLY A 146 0.14 8.70 -6.63
N ALA A 147 1.02 8.54 -7.63
CA ALA A 147 0.90 7.47 -8.62
C ALA A 147 1.11 6.07 -8.02
N SER A 148 1.94 5.92 -6.99
CA SER A 148 2.10 4.63 -6.30
C SER A 148 0.87 4.26 -5.48
N ARG A 149 0.24 5.23 -4.81
CA ARG A 149 -1.00 5.02 -4.05
C ARG A 149 -2.15 4.57 -4.94
N VAL A 150 -2.32 5.19 -6.09
CA VAL A 150 -3.33 4.78 -7.07
C VAL A 150 -3.10 3.35 -7.54
N ARG A 151 -1.85 3.02 -7.90
CA ARG A 151 -1.51 1.66 -8.32
C ARG A 151 -1.76 0.62 -7.23
N ASP A 152 -1.44 0.95 -5.99
CA ASP A 152 -1.62 0.03 -4.86
C ASP A 152 -3.11 -0.14 -4.54
N LEU A 153 -3.92 0.93 -4.64
CA LEU A 153 -5.38 0.86 -4.53
C LEU A 153 -5.97 -0.07 -5.60
N PHE A 154 -5.60 0.10 -6.87
CA PHE A 154 -6.10 -0.76 -7.94
C PHE A 154 -5.65 -2.22 -7.80
N LYS A 155 -4.43 -2.47 -7.33
CA LYS A 155 -3.96 -3.83 -7.02
C LYS A 155 -4.79 -4.48 -5.91
N GLU A 156 -5.14 -3.72 -4.88
CA GLU A 156 -5.96 -4.23 -3.79
C GLU A 156 -7.40 -4.46 -4.24
N ALA A 157 -7.97 -3.53 -5.00
CA ALA A 157 -9.29 -3.66 -5.61
C ALA A 157 -9.39 -4.89 -6.53
N GLN A 158 -8.37 -5.17 -7.33
CA GLN A 158 -8.33 -6.38 -8.18
C GLN A 158 -8.41 -7.67 -7.38
N LYS A 159 -7.84 -7.72 -6.17
CA LYS A 159 -7.94 -8.91 -5.31
C LYS A 159 -9.34 -9.12 -4.73
N MET A 160 -10.12 -8.04 -4.65
CA MET A 160 -11.45 -8.03 -4.06
C MET A 160 -12.55 -7.82 -5.12
N ALA A 161 -12.25 -8.06 -6.40
CA ALA A 161 -13.22 -7.93 -7.48
C ALA A 161 -14.36 -8.97 -7.35
N PRO A 162 -15.63 -8.60 -7.66
CA PRO A 162 -16.07 -7.29 -8.10
C PRO A 162 -16.13 -6.25 -6.97
N CYS A 163 -15.76 -5.00 -7.26
CA CYS A 163 -15.76 -3.90 -6.28
C CYS A 163 -16.03 -2.56 -6.96
N ILE A 164 -16.42 -1.56 -6.19
CA ILE A 164 -16.61 -0.19 -6.66
C ILE A 164 -15.51 0.72 -6.12
N ILE A 165 -14.88 1.48 -7.01
CA ILE A 165 -13.88 2.50 -6.66
C ILE A 165 -14.49 3.87 -6.93
N SER A 166 -14.64 4.67 -5.88
CA SER A 166 -15.10 6.05 -5.97
C SER A 166 -13.92 7.01 -5.82
N VAL A 167 -13.77 7.89 -6.80
CA VAL A 167 -12.77 8.96 -6.79
C VAL A 167 -13.48 10.31 -6.68
N SER A 168 -13.23 11.02 -5.59
CA SER A 168 -13.85 12.33 -5.34
C SER A 168 -12.87 13.45 -5.65
N TYR A 169 -13.28 14.37 -6.53
CA TYR A 169 -12.47 15.54 -6.92
C TYR A 169 -12.92 16.85 -6.25
N THR A 170 -13.82 16.79 -5.28
CA THR A 170 -14.45 17.98 -4.69
C THR A 170 -13.49 18.93 -3.97
N HIS A 171 -12.30 18.48 -3.60
CA HIS A 171 -11.31 19.32 -2.89
C HIS A 171 -10.38 20.11 -3.83
N LEU A 172 -10.29 19.77 -5.11
CA LEU A 172 -9.40 20.47 -6.06
C LEU A 172 -9.98 21.80 -6.54
N ARG A 173 -11.32 21.97 -6.51
CA ARG A 173 -11.98 23.22 -6.93
C ARG A 173 -12.08 24.28 -5.84
N ALA A 174 -12.00 23.91 -4.58
CA ALA A 174 -12.14 24.89 -3.49
C ALA A 174 -10.92 25.83 -3.35
N HIS A 175 -9.77 25.48 -3.94
CA HIS A 175 -8.57 26.32 -3.90
C HIS A 175 -8.43 27.29 -5.10
N GLU A 176 -9.18 27.08 -6.18
CA GLU A 176 -9.07 27.93 -7.36
C GLU A 176 -10.04 29.14 -7.33
N THR A 177 -11.02 29.15 -6.42
CA THR A 177 -12.03 30.21 -6.33
C THR A 177 -11.72 31.28 -5.29
N CYS A 178 -10.57 31.25 -4.61
CA CYS A 178 -10.13 32.27 -3.67
C CYS A 178 -9.07 33.23 -4.23
N ALA A 179 -8.89 33.29 -5.55
CA ALA A 179 -7.88 34.14 -6.20
C ALA A 179 -8.48 35.13 -7.22
N ASP A 180 -9.70 35.63 -6.93
CA ASP A 180 -10.26 36.82 -7.63
C ASP A 180 -10.78 37.83 -6.59
#